data_0ed825786db12c9b68adf4cc1ea2ea82
#
_entry.id   0ed825786db12c9b68adf4cc1ea2ea82
#
_cell.length_a   1.000
_cell.length_b   1.000
_cell.length_c   1.000
_cell.angle_alpha   90.00
_cell.angle_beta   90.00
_cell.angle_gamma   90.00
#
_symmetry.space_group_name_H-M   'P 1'
#
loop_
_entity.id
_entity.type
_entity.pdbx_description
1 polymer ?
#
loop_
_entity_poly.entity_id
_entity_poly.type
_entity_poly.pdbx_seq_one_letter_code
_entity_poly.pdbx_strand_id
1 'polypeptide(L)'
;MWRRGKSSLYFIGVVLMMTIIISGCTSSEPSWSTFVGAAVEKSYPVPKEANRTDAVLNNSKMDYVHYSFPGLREDDGVPEPYEKAISEWGWVERVEENTGTTTVYEKGKLIVQLTIHDDSFTVLVPKTDEKVVIQGIESSP
;
A
#
# COMPACT_ATOMS: atom_id res chain seq x y z
N MET A 1 54.16 -20.96 34.50
CA MET A 1 53.80 -20.48 33.17
C MET A 1 52.63 -21.20 32.47
N TRP A 2 52.04 -22.20 33.04
CA TRP A 2 50.95 -22.96 32.38
C TRP A 2 49.53 -22.47 32.68
N ARG A 3 49.35 -21.46 33.49
CA ARG A 3 48.03 -20.94 33.88
C ARG A 3 47.48 -19.84 32.93
N ARG A 4 48.29 -19.31 32.01
CA ARG A 4 47.86 -18.24 31.10
C ARG A 4 47.11 -18.69 29.83
N GLY A 5 47.20 -19.98 29.49
CA GLY A 5 46.55 -20.50 28.27
C GLY A 5 45.05 -20.80 28.41
N LYS A 6 44.58 -21.07 29.61
CA LYS A 6 43.18 -21.46 29.80
C LYS A 6 42.23 -20.23 29.85
N SER A 7 42.66 -19.13 30.41
CA SER A 7 41.85 -17.90 30.46
C SER A 7 41.76 -17.23 29.08
N SER A 8 42.81 -17.35 28.25
CA SER A 8 42.78 -16.81 26.89
C SER A 8 41.81 -17.58 25.96
N LEU A 9 41.72 -18.89 26.13
CA LEU A 9 40.76 -19.73 25.41
C LEU A 9 39.32 -19.44 25.82
N TYR A 10 39.06 -19.16 27.10
CA TYR A 10 37.74 -18.74 27.55
C TYR A 10 37.35 -17.38 27.04
N PHE A 11 38.28 -16.41 26.96
CA PHE A 11 38.05 -15.09 26.39
C PHE A 11 37.72 -15.17 24.88
N ILE A 12 38.43 -15.99 24.12
CA ILE A 12 38.17 -16.21 22.71
C ILE A 12 36.81 -16.90 22.52
N GLY A 13 36.45 -17.88 23.34
CA GLY A 13 35.15 -18.54 23.31
C GLY A 13 33.99 -17.60 23.64
N VAL A 14 34.14 -16.73 24.62
CA VAL A 14 33.11 -15.77 25.04
C VAL A 14 32.95 -14.67 24.00
N VAL A 15 34.03 -14.18 23.37
CA VAL A 15 33.99 -13.20 22.28
C VAL A 15 33.35 -13.81 21.04
N LEU A 16 33.66 -15.09 20.72
CA LEU A 16 33.05 -15.78 19.59
C LEU A 16 31.55 -16.05 19.80
N MET A 17 31.15 -16.32 21.06
CA MET A 17 29.74 -16.55 21.39
C MET A 17 28.93 -15.25 21.43
N MET A 18 29.57 -14.10 21.67
CA MET A 18 28.91 -12.80 21.70
C MET A 18 28.66 -12.22 20.30
N THR A 19 29.38 -12.72 19.27
CA THR A 19 29.19 -12.28 17.88
C THR A 19 27.98 -12.94 17.17
N ILE A 20 27.39 -13.98 17.78
CA ILE A 20 26.25 -14.69 17.16
C ILE A 20 24.88 -14.06 17.50
N ILE A 21 24.82 -13.08 18.42
CA ILE A 21 23.56 -12.49 18.90
C ILE A 21 23.13 -11.27 18.06
N ILE A 22 23.89 -10.88 17.03
CA ILE A 22 23.50 -9.82 16.11
C ILE A 22 22.85 -10.41 14.85
N SER A 23 22.06 -11.46 15.02
CA SER A 23 21.00 -11.76 14.06
C SER A 23 19.84 -10.84 14.40
N GLY A 24 20.02 -9.55 14.16
CA GLY A 24 18.94 -8.60 14.21
C GLY A 24 17.85 -9.12 13.28
N CYS A 25 16.63 -9.22 13.79
CA CYS A 25 15.44 -9.29 12.96
C CYS A 25 15.53 -8.11 11.97
N THR A 26 15.99 -8.36 10.77
CA THR A 26 15.68 -7.50 9.64
C THR A 26 14.18 -7.67 9.47
N SER A 27 13.40 -6.78 10.08
CA SER A 27 12.07 -6.51 9.60
C SER A 27 12.29 -6.05 8.16
N SER A 28 12.09 -6.96 7.21
CA SER A 28 12.11 -6.60 5.80
C SER A 28 10.95 -5.63 5.62
N GLU A 29 11.30 -4.36 5.38
CA GLU A 29 10.30 -3.39 4.97
C GLU A 29 9.58 -3.96 3.73
N PRO A 30 8.24 -3.86 3.66
CA PRO A 30 7.50 -4.34 2.52
C PRO A 30 8.07 -3.74 1.23
N SER A 31 8.31 -4.57 0.24
CA SER A 31 8.93 -4.10 -1.00
C SER A 31 7.87 -3.58 -1.97
N TRP A 32 8.16 -2.44 -2.60
CA TRP A 32 7.40 -1.86 -3.71
C TRP A 32 7.78 -2.47 -5.05
N SER A 33 8.12 -3.75 -5.11
CA SER A 33 8.67 -4.39 -6.31
C SER A 33 7.64 -5.13 -7.15
N THR A 34 6.54 -5.57 -6.54
CA THR A 34 5.52 -6.38 -7.22
C THR A 34 4.13 -5.86 -6.90
N PHE A 35 3.31 -5.72 -7.92
CA PHE A 35 1.94 -5.23 -7.82
C PHE A 35 0.95 -6.25 -8.40
N VAL A 36 -0.24 -6.28 -7.83
CA VAL A 36 -1.38 -7.11 -8.25
C VAL A 36 -2.62 -6.24 -8.35
N GLY A 37 -3.66 -6.73 -9.03
CA GLY A 37 -4.93 -5.99 -9.12
C GLY A 37 -5.65 -5.89 -7.78
N ALA A 38 -6.18 -4.72 -7.46
CA ALA A 38 -6.99 -4.50 -6.27
C ALA A 38 -8.26 -5.38 -6.27
N ALA A 39 -8.75 -5.72 -5.09
CA ALA A 39 -9.94 -6.56 -4.96
C ALA A 39 -11.21 -5.89 -5.51
N VAL A 40 -11.29 -4.57 -5.41
CA VAL A 40 -12.43 -3.77 -5.91
C VAL A 40 -12.31 -3.41 -7.38
N GLU A 41 -11.10 -3.29 -7.92
CA GLU A 41 -10.81 -2.95 -9.32
C GLU A 41 -9.52 -3.64 -9.79
N LYS A 42 -9.67 -4.69 -10.57
CA LYS A 42 -8.55 -5.55 -11.00
C LYS A 42 -7.51 -4.83 -11.87
N SER A 43 -7.88 -3.75 -12.52
CA SER A 43 -6.97 -2.94 -13.32
C SER A 43 -6.19 -1.89 -12.52
N TYR A 44 -6.50 -1.71 -11.23
CA TYR A 44 -5.80 -0.81 -10.32
C TYR A 44 -4.73 -1.56 -9.51
N PRO A 45 -3.45 -1.13 -9.53
CA PRO A 45 -2.40 -1.85 -8.84
C PRO A 45 -2.42 -1.62 -7.33
N VAL A 46 -2.17 -2.69 -6.58
CA VAL A 46 -1.85 -2.64 -5.16
C VAL A 46 -0.59 -3.47 -4.90
N PRO A 47 0.25 -3.11 -3.91
CA PRO A 47 1.41 -3.91 -3.59
C PRO A 47 1.01 -5.35 -3.26
N LYS A 48 1.72 -6.32 -3.83
CA LYS A 48 1.43 -7.75 -3.59
C LYS A 48 1.52 -8.13 -2.12
N GLU A 49 2.41 -7.47 -1.37
CA GLU A 49 2.61 -7.71 0.07
C GLU A 49 1.56 -7.03 0.96
N ALA A 50 0.70 -6.18 0.39
CA ALA A 50 -0.38 -5.56 1.15
C ALA A 50 -1.42 -6.59 1.57
N ASN A 51 -1.79 -6.59 2.85
CA ASN A 51 -2.77 -7.51 3.40
C ASN A 51 -4.15 -6.87 3.46
N ARG A 52 -5.11 -7.47 2.80
CA ARG A 52 -6.50 -7.04 2.90
C ARG A 52 -7.04 -7.28 4.31
N THR A 53 -7.49 -6.22 4.96
CA THR A 53 -8.00 -6.27 6.33
C THR A 53 -9.51 -6.13 6.41
N ASP A 54 -10.10 -5.29 5.55
CA ASP A 54 -11.54 -5.05 5.50
C ASP A 54 -11.98 -4.74 4.08
N ALA A 55 -13.21 -5.06 3.73
CA ALA A 55 -13.78 -4.76 2.44
C ALA A 55 -15.30 -4.63 2.49
N VAL A 56 -15.82 -3.66 1.76
CA VAL A 56 -17.25 -3.57 1.46
C VAL A 56 -17.41 -3.64 -0.04
N LEU A 57 -18.00 -4.74 -0.49
CA LEU A 57 -18.27 -5.02 -1.89
C LEU A 57 -19.78 -5.08 -2.10
N ASN A 58 -20.21 -4.78 -3.32
CA ASN A 58 -21.64 -4.78 -3.71
C ASN A 58 -22.50 -3.72 -2.99
N ASN A 59 -21.90 -2.67 -2.46
CA ASN A 59 -22.62 -1.49 -2.01
C ASN A 59 -23.17 -0.73 -3.24
N SER A 60 -24.36 -0.13 -3.12
CA SER A 60 -24.98 0.64 -4.22
C SER A 60 -24.27 1.96 -4.55
N LYS A 61 -23.47 2.49 -3.61
CA LYS A 61 -22.80 3.79 -3.75
C LYS A 61 -21.30 3.67 -3.99
N MET A 62 -20.65 2.70 -3.37
CA MET A 62 -19.21 2.54 -3.43
C MET A 62 -18.80 1.12 -3.06
N ASP A 63 -17.69 0.68 -3.60
CA ASP A 63 -16.95 -0.49 -3.10
C ASP A 63 -15.61 -0.01 -2.57
N TYR A 64 -15.14 -0.54 -1.44
CA TYR A 64 -13.82 -0.24 -0.93
C TYR A 64 -13.12 -1.46 -0.35
N VAL A 65 -11.80 -1.40 -0.33
CA VAL A 65 -10.95 -2.36 0.35
C VAL A 65 -9.88 -1.63 1.14
N HIS A 66 -9.73 -2.01 2.38
CA HIS A 66 -8.67 -1.54 3.26
C HIS A 66 -7.53 -2.54 3.28
N TYR A 67 -6.30 -2.04 3.12
CA TYR A 67 -5.07 -2.82 3.10
C TYR A 67 -4.12 -2.36 4.20
N SER A 68 -3.60 -3.31 4.96
CA SER A 68 -2.46 -3.07 5.85
C SER A 68 -1.16 -3.17 5.04
N PHE A 69 -0.30 -2.17 5.18
CA PHE A 69 1.00 -2.12 4.54
C PHE A 69 1.97 -1.31 5.42
N PRO A 70 2.80 -1.97 6.24
CA PRO A 70 3.69 -1.28 7.18
C PRO A 70 4.65 -0.31 6.48
N GLY A 71 4.93 0.81 7.15
CA GLY A 71 5.86 1.83 6.67
C GLY A 71 5.21 2.98 5.90
N LEU A 72 3.91 2.92 5.61
CA LEU A 72 3.18 4.07 5.09
C LEU A 72 2.98 5.13 6.17
N ARG A 73 3.01 6.39 5.76
CA ARG A 73 2.71 7.53 6.61
C ARG A 73 1.72 8.44 5.90
N GLU A 74 0.66 8.79 6.60
CA GLU A 74 -0.39 9.66 6.09
C GLU A 74 0.15 11.00 5.59
N ASP A 75 1.08 11.60 6.36
CA ASP A 75 1.67 12.90 6.04
C ASP A 75 2.59 12.89 4.80
N ASP A 76 3.15 11.75 4.43
CA ASP A 76 4.04 11.62 3.26
C ASP A 76 3.27 11.45 1.94
N GLY A 77 1.97 11.19 2.01
CA GLY A 77 1.14 10.93 0.83
C GLY A 77 1.45 9.62 0.12
N VAL A 78 1.17 9.56 -1.18
CA VAL A 78 1.43 8.36 -1.99
C VAL A 78 2.93 8.22 -2.25
N PRO A 79 3.56 7.10 -1.87
CA PRO A 79 5.00 6.90 -2.14
C PRO A 79 5.31 6.87 -3.63
N GLU A 80 6.46 7.46 -4.02
CA GLU A 80 6.90 7.54 -5.41
C GLU A 80 6.90 6.19 -6.16
N PRO A 81 7.37 5.06 -5.57
CA PRO A 81 7.28 3.76 -6.24
C PRO A 81 5.84 3.32 -6.53
N TYR A 82 4.90 3.72 -5.68
CA TYR A 82 3.49 3.42 -5.89
C TYR A 82 2.88 4.30 -6.99
N GLU A 83 3.16 5.60 -6.97
CA GLU A 83 2.72 6.52 -8.04
C GLU A 83 3.21 6.05 -9.42
N LYS A 84 4.48 5.62 -9.48
CA LYS A 84 5.05 5.07 -10.70
C LYS A 84 4.30 3.83 -11.19
N ALA A 85 4.00 2.87 -10.30
CA ALA A 85 3.24 1.67 -10.64
C ALA A 85 1.83 2.00 -11.11
N ILE A 86 1.14 2.93 -10.44
CA ILE A 86 -0.20 3.39 -10.82
C ILE A 86 -0.17 3.96 -12.25
N SER A 87 0.81 4.81 -12.55
CA SER A 87 1.01 5.38 -13.89
C SER A 87 1.34 4.32 -14.95
N GLU A 88 2.22 3.36 -14.63
CA GLU A 88 2.58 2.26 -15.54
C GLU A 88 1.38 1.35 -15.86
N TRP A 89 0.43 1.23 -14.93
CA TRP A 89 -0.82 0.49 -15.16
C TRP A 89 -1.87 1.29 -15.93
N GLY A 90 -1.54 2.51 -16.35
CA GLY A 90 -2.36 3.34 -17.22
C GLY A 90 -3.34 4.27 -16.50
N TRP A 91 -3.16 4.48 -15.21
CA TRP A 91 -3.96 5.40 -14.41
C TRP A 91 -3.36 6.80 -14.41
N VAL A 92 -4.21 7.81 -14.45
CA VAL A 92 -3.84 9.22 -14.46
C VAL A 92 -4.44 9.91 -13.23
N GLU A 93 -3.63 10.67 -12.52
CA GLU A 93 -4.07 11.45 -11.37
C GLU A 93 -4.95 12.62 -11.79
N ARG A 94 -6.04 12.83 -11.08
CA ARG A 94 -6.93 13.99 -11.19
C ARG A 94 -6.67 14.97 -10.06
N VAL A 95 -5.63 15.76 -10.20
CA VAL A 95 -5.10 16.65 -9.14
C VAL A 95 -6.17 17.59 -8.58
N GLU A 96 -7.07 18.09 -9.41
CA GLU A 96 -8.15 18.98 -9.03
C GLU A 96 -9.23 18.33 -8.14
N GLU A 97 -9.27 17.01 -8.08
CA GLU A 97 -10.20 16.24 -7.25
C GLU A 97 -9.59 15.71 -5.97
N ASN A 98 -8.28 15.90 -5.78
CA ASN A 98 -7.59 15.46 -4.58
C ASN A 98 -8.07 16.23 -3.35
N THR A 99 -8.26 15.54 -2.23
CA THR A 99 -8.65 16.13 -0.97
C THR A 99 -7.94 15.50 0.22
N GLY A 100 -7.22 16.31 1.02
CA GLY A 100 -6.50 15.81 2.18
C GLY A 100 -5.52 14.68 1.83
N THR A 101 -5.72 13.51 2.40
CA THR A 101 -4.89 12.32 2.16
C THR A 101 -5.42 11.40 1.05
N THR A 102 -6.45 11.85 0.35
CA THR A 102 -7.08 11.11 -0.74
C THR A 102 -6.65 11.65 -2.09
N THR A 103 -6.09 10.77 -2.92
CA THR A 103 -5.70 11.03 -4.30
C THR A 103 -6.67 10.32 -5.25
N VAL A 104 -7.13 11.02 -6.26
CA VAL A 104 -8.10 10.51 -7.25
C VAL A 104 -7.37 10.14 -8.53
N TYR A 105 -7.63 8.94 -9.04
CA TYR A 105 -7.08 8.44 -10.30
C TYR A 105 -8.19 8.04 -11.26
N GLU A 106 -7.95 8.23 -12.55
CA GLU A 106 -8.86 7.80 -13.60
C GLU A 106 -8.17 6.94 -14.65
N LYS A 107 -8.92 6.02 -15.22
CA LYS A 107 -8.54 5.22 -16.39
C LYS A 107 -9.76 4.99 -17.25
N GLY A 108 -9.86 5.71 -18.39
CA GLY A 108 -11.08 5.71 -19.19
C GLY A 108 -12.26 6.26 -18.37
N LYS A 109 -13.28 5.43 -18.14
CA LYS A 109 -14.46 5.79 -17.33
C LYS A 109 -14.34 5.33 -15.86
N LEU A 110 -13.28 4.63 -15.53
CA LEU A 110 -13.05 4.14 -14.17
C LEU A 110 -12.44 5.25 -13.30
N ILE A 111 -12.93 5.35 -12.08
CA ILE A 111 -12.40 6.26 -11.06
C ILE A 111 -12.02 5.43 -9.84
N VAL A 112 -10.85 5.68 -9.28
CA VAL A 112 -10.38 5.12 -8.03
C VAL A 112 -9.94 6.24 -7.11
N GLN A 113 -10.32 6.16 -5.86
CA GLN A 113 -9.83 7.02 -4.80
C GLN A 113 -8.89 6.21 -3.90
N LEU A 114 -7.66 6.68 -3.75
CA LEU A 114 -6.64 6.11 -2.89
C LEU A 114 -6.46 7.02 -1.68
N THR A 115 -6.69 6.49 -0.49
CA THR A 115 -6.44 7.22 0.76
C THR A 115 -5.30 6.55 1.51
N ILE A 116 -4.26 7.32 1.83
CA ILE A 116 -3.11 6.86 2.61
C ILE A 116 -3.37 7.14 4.10
N HIS A 117 -3.10 6.14 4.92
CA HIS A 117 -3.12 6.19 6.38
C HIS A 117 -1.77 5.72 6.92
N ASP A 118 -1.53 5.87 8.21
CA ASP A 118 -0.38 5.26 8.85
C ASP A 118 -0.47 3.72 8.77
N ASP A 119 0.57 3.09 8.24
CA ASP A 119 0.69 1.63 8.07
C ASP A 119 -0.46 0.96 7.29
N SER A 120 -1.22 1.74 6.50
CA SER A 120 -2.36 1.23 5.75
C SER A 120 -2.81 2.16 4.62
N PHE A 121 -3.64 1.67 3.73
CA PHE A 121 -4.31 2.47 2.70
C PHE A 121 -5.67 1.89 2.33
N THR A 122 -6.53 2.73 1.79
CA THR A 122 -7.86 2.34 1.31
C THR A 122 -7.98 2.61 -0.17
N VAL A 123 -8.44 1.62 -0.92
CA VAL A 123 -8.83 1.75 -2.33
C VAL A 123 -10.35 1.76 -2.41
N LEU A 124 -10.91 2.83 -2.91
CA LEU A 124 -12.35 3.04 -3.04
C LEU A 124 -12.72 3.27 -4.50
N VAL A 125 -13.75 2.58 -4.95
CA VAL A 125 -14.35 2.76 -6.28
C VAL A 125 -15.75 3.35 -6.10
N PRO A 126 -15.96 4.64 -6.38
CA PRO A 126 -17.29 5.22 -6.35
C PRO A 126 -18.11 4.65 -7.50
N LYS A 127 -19.33 4.22 -7.20
CA LYS A 127 -20.29 3.84 -8.24
C LYS A 127 -21.04 5.10 -8.66
N THR A 128 -20.66 5.63 -9.78
CA THR A 128 -21.41 6.73 -10.39
C THR A 128 -22.66 6.13 -11.04
N ASP A 129 -23.81 6.55 -10.58
CA ASP A 129 -25.06 6.26 -11.28
C ASP A 129 -25.08 7.03 -12.60
N GLU A 130 -24.32 6.58 -13.59
CA GLU A 130 -24.38 7.13 -14.95
C GLU A 130 -25.82 7.13 -15.50
N LYS A 131 -26.64 6.20 -15.03
CA LYS A 131 -28.06 6.13 -15.38
C LYS A 131 -28.87 7.33 -14.92
N VAL A 132 -28.52 7.92 -13.77
CA VAL A 132 -29.24 9.09 -13.25
C VAL A 132 -28.92 10.35 -14.05
N VAL A 133 -27.68 10.50 -14.50
CA VAL A 133 -27.25 11.65 -15.32
C VAL A 133 -27.89 11.61 -16.71
N ILE A 134 -27.96 10.42 -17.31
CA ILE A 134 -28.56 10.24 -18.65
C ILE A 134 -30.08 10.46 -18.60
N GLN A 135 -30.77 9.97 -17.55
CA GLN A 135 -32.20 10.19 -17.36
C GLN A 135 -32.53 11.67 -17.09
N GLY A 136 -31.63 12.39 -16.39
CA GLY A 136 -31.79 13.82 -16.14
C GLY A 136 -31.69 14.67 -17.41
N ILE A 137 -30.99 14.20 -18.43
CA ILE A 137 -30.81 14.90 -19.70
C ILE A 137 -31.96 14.58 -20.67
N GLU A 138 -32.50 13.35 -20.64
CA GLU A 138 -33.61 12.96 -21.49
C GLU A 138 -34.98 13.48 -21.05
N SER A 139 -35.11 13.91 -19.81
CA SER A 139 -36.37 14.48 -19.31
C SER A 139 -36.48 15.99 -19.45
N SER A 140 -35.55 16.64 -20.14
CA SER A 140 -35.62 18.05 -20.49
C SER A 140 -36.28 18.20 -21.88
N PRO A 141 -37.52 18.72 -21.95
CA PRO A 141 -38.18 18.98 -23.23
C PRO A 141 -37.48 20.07 -24.02
#